data_1deaabec5093581ad765445d40f6342a
#
_entry.id   1deaabec5093581ad765445d40f6342a
#
_cell.length_a   1.000
_cell.length_b   1.000
_cell.length_c   1.000
_cell.angle_alpha   90.00
_cell.angle_beta   90.00
_cell.angle_gamma   90.00
#
_symmetry.space_group_name_H-M   'P 1'
#
loop_
_entity.id
_entity.type
_entity.pdbx_description
1 polymer ?
#
loop_
_entity_poly.entity_id
_entity_poly.type
_entity_poly.pdbx_seq_one_letter_code
_entity_poly.pdbx_strand_id
1 'polypeptide(L)'
;KIKVGEFMQWGLKTFGKDNFYLEIQPCKADNEEQIIVNQTLDYISKRTGMKLIVTTDSHYLSKDKAFVHKTLLNSKDGDREVDSFYATAYLMGADELRDYLRLTFDDDRIDELFQNTNEIIDRGVWYDFEHTPQIPKLPDGEIPPFKITHRYKEYYEKYQEFNYYAYVDNLDDQYFFYRIEQALYTLIEQKGKNIDEYISRLNDEFRELRLISEAFNSSMASYYVTMSKIIEMIWETDSLSMVARGSGAGFLVCYLLEITQIDPVPLGDYFPFWRHLSAERGVEIAD
;
A
#
# COMPACT_ATOMS: atom_id res chain seq x y z
N LYS A 1 6.65 -25.43 -17.99
CA LYS A 1 8.07 -25.75 -17.79
C LYS A 1 9.02 -24.65 -18.29
N ILE A 2 8.76 -24.06 -19.46
CA ILE A 2 9.59 -22.97 -20.00
C ILE A 2 9.53 -21.72 -19.11
N LYS A 3 8.33 -21.35 -18.67
CA LYS A 3 8.11 -20.17 -17.82
C LYS A 3 8.85 -20.23 -16.46
N VAL A 4 8.97 -21.40 -15.84
CA VAL A 4 9.72 -21.56 -14.57
C VAL A 4 11.20 -21.32 -14.78
N GLY A 5 11.78 -21.88 -15.85
CA GLY A 5 13.19 -21.68 -16.19
C GLY A 5 13.50 -20.22 -16.51
N GLU A 6 12.65 -19.54 -17.26
CA GLU A 6 12.78 -18.11 -17.57
C GLU A 6 12.69 -17.24 -16.31
N PHE A 7 11.76 -17.54 -15.40
CA PHE A 7 11.64 -16.87 -14.12
C PHE A 7 12.88 -17.04 -13.24
N MET A 8 13.40 -18.28 -13.16
CA MET A 8 14.64 -18.55 -12.42
C MET A 8 15.84 -17.79 -12.99
N GLN A 9 15.99 -17.76 -14.31
CA GLN A 9 17.05 -16.99 -14.97
C GLN A 9 16.91 -15.48 -14.72
N TRP A 10 15.69 -14.96 -14.78
CA TRP A 10 15.41 -13.58 -14.45
C TRP A 10 15.77 -13.28 -12.98
N GLY A 11 15.36 -14.13 -12.02
CA GLY A 11 15.66 -13.94 -10.62
C GLY A 11 17.16 -13.95 -10.32
N LEU A 12 17.89 -14.92 -10.88
CA LEU A 12 19.35 -14.99 -10.76
C LEU A 12 20.06 -13.78 -11.36
N LYS A 13 19.58 -13.27 -12.50
CA LYS A 13 20.14 -12.08 -13.14
C LYS A 13 19.86 -10.80 -12.34
N THR A 14 18.67 -10.71 -11.72
CA THR A 14 18.21 -9.50 -11.03
C THR A 14 18.78 -9.39 -9.63
N PHE A 15 18.77 -10.49 -8.85
CA PHE A 15 19.13 -10.51 -7.44
C PHE A 15 20.53 -11.09 -7.17
N GLY A 16 21.08 -11.83 -8.12
CA GLY A 16 22.31 -12.58 -7.94
C GLY A 16 22.07 -13.94 -7.27
N LYS A 17 23.07 -14.84 -7.41
CA LYS A 17 22.97 -16.22 -6.95
C LYS A 17 22.79 -16.34 -5.43
N ASP A 18 23.39 -15.44 -4.66
CA ASP A 18 23.38 -15.49 -3.21
C ASP A 18 22.15 -14.78 -2.59
N ASN A 19 21.30 -14.17 -3.39
CA ASN A 19 20.09 -13.44 -2.95
C ASN A 19 18.80 -13.99 -3.54
N PHE A 20 18.86 -15.13 -4.21
CA PHE A 20 17.69 -15.76 -4.83
C PHE A 20 17.70 -17.26 -4.49
N TYR A 21 16.73 -17.69 -3.72
CA TYR A 21 16.65 -19.02 -3.14
C TYR A 21 15.50 -19.82 -3.75
N LEU A 22 15.64 -21.15 -3.72
CA LEU A 22 14.53 -22.07 -3.89
C LEU A 22 13.94 -22.36 -2.52
N GLU A 23 12.62 -22.41 -2.41
CA GLU A 23 11.91 -22.59 -1.14
C GLU A 23 11.10 -23.88 -1.17
N ILE A 24 11.22 -24.67 -0.12
CA ILE A 24 10.39 -25.85 0.14
C ILE A 24 9.60 -25.66 1.42
N GLN A 25 8.51 -26.42 1.52
CA GLN A 25 7.61 -26.39 2.67
C GLN A 25 7.37 -27.79 3.22
N PRO A 26 7.12 -27.92 4.55
CA PRO A 26 6.72 -29.19 5.14
C PRO A 26 5.34 -29.59 4.61
N CYS A 27 5.12 -30.89 4.50
CA CYS A 27 3.81 -31.43 4.11
C CYS A 27 3.51 -32.75 4.84
N LYS A 28 2.25 -33.13 4.86
CA LYS A 28 1.83 -34.46 5.30
C LYS A 28 2.12 -35.52 4.24
N ALA A 29 2.21 -36.78 4.67
CA ALA A 29 2.51 -37.90 3.78
C ALA A 29 1.45 -38.14 2.68
N ASP A 30 0.24 -37.68 2.89
CA ASP A 30 -0.88 -37.75 1.94
C ASP A 30 -0.92 -36.59 0.93
N ASN A 31 -0.03 -35.58 1.09
CA ASN A 31 0.11 -34.48 0.14
C ASN A 31 1.18 -34.78 -0.91
N GLU A 32 0.83 -35.66 -1.84
CA GLU A 32 1.74 -36.11 -2.91
C GLU A 32 2.24 -34.97 -3.78
N GLU A 33 1.42 -33.96 -4.04
CA GLU A 33 1.76 -32.81 -4.88
C GLU A 33 2.91 -32.00 -4.26
N GLN A 34 2.85 -31.69 -2.96
CA GLN A 34 3.91 -30.96 -2.28
C GLN A 34 5.20 -31.77 -2.19
N ILE A 35 5.10 -33.10 -1.99
CA ILE A 35 6.26 -33.99 -2.01
C ILE A 35 6.97 -33.92 -3.38
N ILE A 36 6.20 -33.98 -4.49
CA ILE A 36 6.76 -33.87 -5.85
C ILE A 36 7.40 -32.50 -6.08
N VAL A 37 6.78 -31.42 -5.59
CA VAL A 37 7.35 -30.07 -5.67
C VAL A 37 8.69 -30.00 -4.93
N ASN A 38 8.73 -30.47 -3.68
CA ASN A 38 9.94 -30.47 -2.87
C ASN A 38 11.08 -31.27 -3.52
N GLN A 39 10.79 -32.47 -4.06
CA GLN A 39 11.76 -33.30 -4.78
C GLN A 39 12.25 -32.62 -6.08
N THR A 40 11.34 -31.95 -6.80
CA THR A 40 11.69 -31.24 -8.03
C THR A 40 12.61 -30.06 -7.74
N LEU A 41 12.32 -29.28 -6.68
CA LEU A 41 13.16 -28.16 -6.27
C LEU A 41 14.53 -28.61 -5.77
N ASP A 42 14.60 -29.72 -5.06
CA ASP A 42 15.86 -30.35 -4.65
C ASP A 42 16.69 -30.77 -5.86
N TYR A 43 16.07 -31.43 -6.84
CA TYR A 43 16.75 -31.78 -8.09
C TYR A 43 17.30 -30.55 -8.82
N ILE A 44 16.51 -29.46 -8.88
CA ILE A 44 16.94 -28.20 -9.50
C ILE A 44 18.10 -27.60 -8.71
N SER A 45 18.01 -27.54 -7.37
CA SER A 45 19.06 -27.04 -6.48
C SER A 45 20.39 -27.75 -6.76
N LYS A 46 20.37 -29.08 -6.76
CA LYS A 46 21.57 -29.91 -7.03
C LYS A 46 22.18 -29.67 -8.42
N ARG A 47 21.37 -29.41 -9.42
CA ARG A 47 21.82 -29.14 -10.80
C ARG A 47 22.31 -27.73 -11.06
N THR A 48 21.73 -26.75 -10.41
CA THR A 48 21.99 -25.32 -10.66
C THR A 48 22.94 -24.71 -9.62
N GLY A 49 23.10 -25.38 -8.48
CA GLY A 49 23.81 -24.85 -7.33
C GLY A 49 23.07 -23.69 -6.65
N MET A 50 21.78 -23.52 -6.92
CA MET A 50 20.93 -22.57 -6.18
C MET A 50 20.67 -23.13 -4.79
N LYS A 51 20.78 -22.28 -3.78
CA LYS A 51 20.49 -22.68 -2.41
C LYS A 51 19.02 -22.98 -2.23
N LEU A 52 18.73 -24.07 -1.52
CA LEU A 52 17.39 -24.47 -1.12
C LEU A 52 17.22 -24.14 0.35
N ILE A 53 16.12 -23.46 0.68
CA ILE A 53 15.75 -23.11 2.05
C ILE A 53 14.42 -23.79 2.42
N VAL A 54 14.12 -23.80 3.70
CA VAL A 54 12.83 -24.29 4.20
C VAL A 54 12.11 -23.21 4.99
N THR A 55 10.81 -23.06 4.72
CA THR A 55 9.90 -22.23 5.51
C THR A 55 8.66 -23.02 5.87
N THR A 56 7.88 -22.54 6.81
CA THR A 56 6.60 -23.16 7.20
C THR A 56 5.40 -22.44 6.62
N ASP A 57 5.61 -21.29 5.95
CA ASP A 57 4.49 -20.45 5.46
C ASP A 57 3.39 -20.28 6.52
N SER A 58 3.82 -19.83 7.71
CA SER A 58 2.96 -19.87 8.90
C SER A 58 1.78 -18.91 8.81
N HIS A 59 0.58 -19.48 8.76
CA HIS A 59 -0.71 -18.75 8.76
C HIS A 59 -1.40 -18.75 10.11
N TYR A 60 -0.98 -19.64 11.03
CA TYR A 60 -1.50 -19.73 12.39
C TYR A 60 -0.41 -20.22 13.37
N LEU A 61 -0.63 -19.98 14.67
CA LEU A 61 0.44 -20.10 15.68
C LEU A 61 0.82 -21.53 16.02
N SER A 62 -0.13 -22.46 16.02
CA SER A 62 0.11 -23.83 16.48
C SER A 62 -0.93 -24.78 15.89
N LYS A 63 -0.62 -26.06 15.85
CA LYS A 63 -1.46 -27.10 15.25
C LYS A 63 -2.90 -27.13 15.77
N ASP A 64 -3.12 -26.87 17.06
CA ASP A 64 -4.44 -26.79 17.69
C ASP A 64 -5.25 -25.56 17.26
N LYS A 65 -4.60 -24.54 16.65
CA LYS A 65 -5.27 -23.35 16.11
C LYS A 65 -5.70 -23.46 14.64
N ALA A 66 -5.45 -24.60 14.01
CA ALA A 66 -5.85 -24.83 12.61
C ALA A 66 -7.35 -24.54 12.35
N PHE A 67 -8.22 -24.86 13.32
CA PHE A 67 -9.67 -24.64 13.18
C PHE A 67 -10.02 -23.13 13.12
N VAL A 68 -9.27 -22.27 13.81
CA VAL A 68 -9.47 -20.80 13.78
C VAL A 68 -9.17 -20.27 12.38
N HIS A 69 -8.04 -20.68 11.81
CA HIS A 69 -7.67 -20.34 10.45
C HIS A 69 -8.69 -20.86 9.41
N LYS A 70 -9.12 -22.09 9.54
CA LYS A 70 -10.17 -22.68 8.69
C LYS A 70 -11.48 -21.90 8.78
N THR A 71 -11.90 -21.54 9.99
CA THR A 71 -13.11 -20.73 10.20
C THR A 71 -13.00 -19.37 9.54
N LEU A 72 -11.85 -18.71 9.66
CA LEU A 72 -11.60 -17.42 9.01
C LEU A 72 -11.67 -17.51 7.48
N LEU A 73 -11.08 -18.53 6.90
CA LEU A 73 -11.09 -18.71 5.45
C LEU A 73 -12.50 -19.03 4.91
N ASN A 74 -13.29 -19.82 5.65
CA ASN A 74 -14.65 -20.19 5.28
C ASN A 74 -15.69 -19.11 5.63
N SER A 75 -15.31 -18.06 6.35
CA SER A 75 -16.20 -16.91 6.64
C SER A 75 -16.47 -16.02 5.43
N LYS A 76 -15.67 -16.16 4.37
CA LYS A 76 -15.88 -15.47 3.08
C LYS A 76 -16.49 -16.49 2.12
N ASP A 77 -17.49 -16.05 1.36
CA ASP A 77 -18.27 -16.88 0.41
C ASP A 77 -17.43 -17.90 -0.37
N GLY A 78 -17.75 -19.19 -0.18
CA GLY A 78 -17.18 -20.31 -0.90
C GLY A 78 -16.42 -21.30 -0.02
N ASP A 79 -16.73 -22.60 -0.16
CA ASP A 79 -15.91 -23.69 0.37
C ASP A 79 -14.51 -23.63 -0.28
N ARG A 80 -13.54 -23.14 0.46
CA ARG A 80 -12.14 -23.29 0.06
C ARG A 80 -11.65 -24.62 0.62
N GLU A 81 -11.00 -25.41 -0.23
CA GLU A 81 -10.32 -26.64 0.18
C GLU A 81 -9.10 -26.27 1.02
N VAL A 82 -9.32 -26.16 2.33
CA VAL A 82 -8.38 -25.59 3.28
C VAL A 82 -7.56 -26.67 3.98
N ASP A 83 -8.04 -27.91 4.01
CA ASP A 83 -7.55 -28.93 4.92
C ASP A 83 -6.20 -29.54 4.51
N SER A 84 -5.91 -29.67 3.22
CA SER A 84 -4.67 -30.25 2.75
C SER A 84 -3.53 -29.21 2.62
N PHE A 85 -3.82 -28.07 2.03
CA PHE A 85 -2.82 -27.03 1.74
C PHE A 85 -2.26 -26.38 3.02
N TYR A 86 -3.15 -26.00 3.96
CA TYR A 86 -2.72 -25.31 5.19
C TYR A 86 -2.46 -26.23 6.38
N ALA A 87 -2.51 -27.56 6.18
CA ALA A 87 -2.39 -28.52 7.29
C ALA A 87 -1.07 -28.43 8.06
N THR A 88 -0.01 -27.91 7.45
CA THR A 88 1.33 -27.72 8.00
C THR A 88 1.78 -26.25 8.02
N ALA A 89 0.87 -25.30 7.72
CA ALA A 89 1.16 -23.88 7.64
C ALA A 89 1.05 -23.19 9.03
N TYR A 90 1.78 -23.68 10.01
CA TYR A 90 1.84 -23.11 11.36
C TYR A 90 3.28 -22.99 11.86
N LEU A 91 3.47 -22.23 12.93
CA LEU A 91 4.79 -22.02 13.52
C LEU A 91 5.25 -23.33 14.19
N MET A 92 6.24 -23.96 13.60
CA MET A 92 6.84 -25.22 14.08
C MET A 92 8.20 -25.00 14.74
N GLY A 93 8.51 -25.83 15.73
CA GLY A 93 9.87 -25.98 16.20
C GLY A 93 10.74 -26.79 15.22
N ALA A 94 12.06 -26.68 15.36
CA ALA A 94 13.00 -27.33 14.45
C ALA A 94 12.84 -28.86 14.41
N ASP A 95 12.58 -29.50 15.55
CA ASP A 95 12.44 -30.96 15.63
C ASP A 95 11.15 -31.43 14.89
N GLU A 96 10.05 -30.72 15.09
CA GLU A 96 8.79 -31.04 14.39
C GLU A 96 8.92 -30.81 12.88
N LEU A 97 9.56 -29.73 12.47
CA LEU A 97 9.82 -29.45 11.05
C LEU A 97 10.71 -30.55 10.43
N ARG A 98 11.75 -31.00 11.14
CA ARG A 98 12.61 -32.11 10.73
C ARG A 98 11.81 -33.38 10.47
N ASP A 99 10.87 -33.74 11.34
CA ASP A 99 10.03 -34.93 11.18
C ASP A 99 9.19 -34.89 9.91
N TYR A 100 8.63 -33.72 9.55
CA TYR A 100 7.93 -33.58 8.26
C TYR A 100 8.88 -33.66 7.06
N LEU A 101 10.09 -33.11 7.15
CA LEU A 101 11.05 -33.11 6.05
C LEU A 101 11.64 -34.49 5.76
N ARG A 102 11.71 -35.39 6.77
CA ARG A 102 12.15 -36.78 6.61
C ARG A 102 11.28 -37.61 5.66
N LEU A 103 10.08 -37.14 5.31
CA LEU A 103 9.27 -37.73 4.25
C LEU A 103 9.92 -37.62 2.86
N THR A 104 10.83 -36.67 2.69
CA THR A 104 11.38 -36.33 1.36
C THR A 104 12.92 -36.35 1.35
N PHE A 105 13.59 -36.04 2.48
CA PHE A 105 15.02 -35.81 2.58
C PHE A 105 15.68 -36.66 3.67
N ASP A 106 16.95 -36.94 3.50
CA ASP A 106 17.81 -37.48 4.57
C ASP A 106 18.23 -36.36 5.55
N ASP A 107 18.77 -36.75 6.71
CA ASP A 107 19.12 -35.80 7.77
C ASP A 107 20.24 -34.84 7.34
N ASP A 108 21.21 -35.28 6.56
CA ASP A 108 22.31 -34.43 6.07
C ASP A 108 21.74 -33.30 5.17
N ARG A 109 20.81 -33.66 4.31
CA ARG A 109 20.14 -32.63 3.45
C ARG A 109 19.26 -31.68 4.25
N ILE A 110 18.59 -32.18 5.28
CA ILE A 110 17.76 -31.33 6.19
C ILE A 110 18.66 -30.35 6.95
N ASP A 111 19.83 -30.79 7.42
CA ASP A 111 20.81 -29.94 8.09
C ASP A 111 21.29 -28.81 7.15
N GLU A 112 21.58 -29.13 5.89
CA GLU A 112 21.93 -28.14 4.88
C GLU A 112 20.80 -27.12 4.65
N LEU A 113 19.53 -27.57 4.60
CA LEU A 113 18.34 -26.66 4.46
C LEU A 113 18.26 -25.69 5.64
N PHE A 114 18.42 -26.18 6.85
CA PHE A 114 18.39 -25.34 8.05
C PHE A 114 19.56 -24.36 8.07
N GLN A 115 20.75 -24.80 7.68
CA GLN A 115 21.91 -23.93 7.57
C GLN A 115 21.69 -22.82 6.54
N ASN A 116 21.16 -23.14 5.36
CA ASN A 116 20.84 -22.14 4.33
C ASN A 116 19.79 -21.13 4.80
N THR A 117 18.80 -21.59 5.57
CA THR A 117 17.77 -20.69 6.15
C THR A 117 18.39 -19.77 7.20
N ASN A 118 19.24 -20.30 8.09
CA ASN A 118 19.93 -19.50 9.10
C ASN A 118 20.90 -18.50 8.48
N GLU A 119 21.53 -18.82 7.35
CA GLU A 119 22.40 -17.87 6.63
C GLU A 119 21.66 -16.56 6.26
N ILE A 120 20.37 -16.63 5.95
CA ILE A 120 19.57 -15.43 5.68
C ILE A 120 19.45 -14.56 6.94
N ILE A 121 19.26 -15.21 8.11
CA ILE A 121 19.18 -14.53 9.41
C ILE A 121 20.53 -13.88 9.74
N ASP A 122 21.62 -14.62 9.55
CA ASP A 122 22.98 -14.13 9.85
C ASP A 122 23.41 -12.96 8.95
N ARG A 123 22.82 -12.86 7.76
CA ARG A 123 23.01 -11.72 6.84
C ARG A 123 22.15 -10.51 7.19
N GLY A 124 21.18 -10.68 8.08
CA GLY A 124 20.34 -9.61 8.56
C GLY A 124 21.18 -8.55 9.29
N VAL A 125 20.92 -7.29 8.96
CA VAL A 125 21.49 -6.13 9.65
C VAL A 125 20.37 -5.33 10.29
N TRP A 126 20.69 -4.74 11.43
CA TRP A 126 19.75 -3.83 12.06
C TRP A 126 19.66 -2.54 11.26
N TYR A 127 18.43 -2.12 10.94
CA TYR A 127 18.12 -0.82 10.37
C TYR A 127 17.19 -0.07 11.33
N ASP A 128 17.47 1.20 11.53
CA ASP A 128 16.51 2.09 12.14
C ASP A 128 15.59 2.61 11.04
N PHE A 129 14.32 2.24 11.12
CA PHE A 129 13.28 2.67 10.19
C PHE A 129 12.50 3.90 10.71
N GLU A 130 12.82 4.36 11.94
CA GLU A 130 12.21 5.56 12.49
C GLU A 130 12.81 6.80 11.82
N HIS A 131 12.05 7.40 10.93
CA HIS A 131 12.41 8.65 10.28
C HIS A 131 11.33 9.69 10.52
N THR A 132 11.73 10.97 10.53
CA THR A 132 10.75 12.05 10.52
C THR A 132 9.83 11.89 9.30
N PRO A 133 8.51 11.93 9.48
CA PRO A 133 7.56 11.85 8.38
C PRO A 133 7.90 12.87 7.28
N GLN A 134 7.89 12.42 6.04
CA GLN A 134 8.17 13.27 4.89
C GLN A 134 6.91 13.41 4.04
N ILE A 135 6.40 14.62 3.93
CA ILE A 135 5.29 14.92 3.03
C ILE A 135 5.83 14.96 1.60
N PRO A 136 5.33 14.10 0.68
CA PRO A 136 5.78 14.11 -0.70
C PRO A 136 5.39 15.41 -1.40
N LYS A 137 6.25 15.87 -2.31
CA LYS A 137 6.00 17.01 -3.17
C LYS A 137 6.44 16.72 -4.60
N LEU A 138 5.92 17.46 -5.56
CA LEU A 138 6.40 17.37 -6.94
C LEU A 138 7.88 17.79 -7.01
N PRO A 139 8.65 17.12 -7.87
CA PRO A 139 10.02 17.55 -8.14
C PRO A 139 10.09 18.99 -8.66
N ASP A 140 11.21 19.67 -8.39
CA ASP A 140 11.42 21.02 -8.87
C ASP A 140 11.32 21.10 -10.39
N GLY A 141 10.50 22.03 -10.89
CA GLY A 141 10.27 22.23 -12.32
C GLY A 141 9.11 21.41 -12.90
N GLU A 142 8.49 20.52 -12.16
CA GLU A 142 7.29 19.79 -12.63
C GLU A 142 5.98 20.57 -12.44
N ILE A 143 5.98 21.62 -11.63
CA ILE A 143 4.84 22.54 -11.54
C ILE A 143 4.82 23.41 -12.80
N PRO A 144 3.78 23.28 -13.66
CA PRO A 144 3.69 24.08 -14.88
C PRO A 144 3.38 25.55 -14.53
N PRO A 145 3.66 26.49 -15.44
CA PRO A 145 3.23 27.88 -15.24
C PRO A 145 1.72 27.99 -15.02
N PHE A 146 1.30 28.65 -13.98
CA PHE A 146 -0.12 28.84 -13.63
C PHE A 146 -0.42 30.27 -13.18
N LYS A 147 -1.68 30.61 -13.11
CA LYS A 147 -2.15 31.89 -12.59
C LYS A 147 -3.48 31.71 -11.86
N ILE A 148 -3.49 32.02 -10.56
CA ILE A 148 -4.70 32.13 -9.77
C ILE A 148 -5.53 33.30 -10.31
N THR A 149 -6.80 33.05 -10.59
CA THR A 149 -7.70 34.06 -11.19
C THR A 149 -8.45 34.87 -10.14
N HIS A 150 -8.48 34.40 -8.90
CA HIS A 150 -9.28 34.94 -7.80
C HIS A 150 -10.79 35.05 -8.16
N ARG A 151 -11.28 34.06 -8.91
CA ARG A 151 -12.68 33.99 -9.37
C ARG A 151 -13.68 34.07 -8.23
N TYR A 152 -13.33 33.52 -7.07
CA TYR A 152 -14.20 33.43 -5.89
C TYR A 152 -13.81 34.42 -4.80
N LYS A 153 -13.31 35.60 -5.19
CA LYS A 153 -12.84 36.64 -4.25
C LYS A 153 -13.92 37.15 -3.30
N GLU A 154 -15.19 37.12 -3.71
CA GLU A 154 -16.33 37.50 -2.87
C GLU A 154 -16.53 36.62 -1.64
N TYR A 155 -15.94 35.41 -1.62
CA TYR A 155 -16.00 34.49 -0.50
C TYR A 155 -14.86 34.69 0.51
N TYR A 156 -13.82 35.44 0.21
CA TYR A 156 -12.60 35.53 1.03
C TYR A 156 -12.83 36.17 2.41
N GLU A 157 -13.77 37.14 2.49
CA GLU A 157 -14.10 37.76 3.78
C GLU A 157 -14.86 36.78 4.70
N LYS A 158 -15.66 35.89 4.13
CA LYS A 158 -16.48 34.93 4.87
C LYS A 158 -15.69 33.69 5.26
N TYR A 159 -14.77 33.24 4.42
CA TYR A 159 -14.03 31.97 4.55
C TYR A 159 -12.52 32.21 4.63
N GLN A 160 -12.02 32.32 5.87
CA GLN A 160 -10.63 32.74 6.14
C GLN A 160 -9.57 31.75 5.66
N GLU A 161 -9.82 30.45 5.78
CA GLU A 161 -8.87 29.42 5.33
C GLU A 161 -8.82 29.35 3.80
N PHE A 162 -9.97 29.56 3.14
CA PHE A 162 -10.03 29.69 1.69
C PHE A 162 -9.25 30.92 1.20
N ASN A 163 -9.35 32.04 1.93
CA ASN A 163 -8.56 33.25 1.67
C ASN A 163 -7.08 33.01 1.91
N TYR A 164 -6.70 32.31 2.97
CA TYR A 164 -5.29 31.97 3.27
C TYR A 164 -4.61 31.31 2.07
N TYR A 165 -5.18 30.23 1.53
CA TYR A 165 -4.61 29.52 0.38
C TYR A 165 -4.60 30.35 -0.91
N ALA A 166 -5.49 31.33 -1.06
CA ALA A 166 -5.50 32.24 -2.21
C ALA A 166 -4.30 33.20 -2.24
N TYR A 167 -3.62 33.44 -1.10
CA TYR A 167 -2.55 34.43 -0.96
C TYR A 167 -1.29 33.89 -0.25
N VAL A 168 -1.23 32.61 0.10
CA VAL A 168 -0.07 32.02 0.75
C VAL A 168 1.17 32.14 -0.15
N ASP A 169 2.32 32.46 0.45
CA ASP A 169 3.59 32.54 -0.26
C ASP A 169 4.34 31.21 -0.22
N ASN A 170 3.76 30.20 -0.86
CA ASN A 170 4.35 28.87 -1.04
C ASN A 170 3.91 28.34 -2.40
N LEU A 171 4.83 27.92 -3.24
CA LEU A 171 4.56 27.50 -4.61
C LEU A 171 3.64 26.28 -4.69
N ASP A 172 3.85 25.28 -3.83
CA ASP A 172 3.02 24.07 -3.80
C ASP A 172 1.58 24.41 -3.40
N ASP A 173 1.40 25.24 -2.35
CA ASP A 173 0.08 25.67 -1.88
C ASP A 173 -0.63 26.57 -2.90
N GLN A 174 0.11 27.46 -3.59
CA GLN A 174 -0.44 28.26 -4.67
C GLN A 174 -0.90 27.40 -5.85
N TYR A 175 -0.11 26.42 -6.24
CA TYR A 175 -0.48 25.49 -7.30
C TYR A 175 -1.67 24.63 -6.91
N PHE A 176 -1.69 24.13 -5.68
CA PHE A 176 -2.85 23.43 -5.13
C PHE A 176 -4.12 24.29 -5.21
N PHE A 177 -4.06 25.53 -4.72
CA PHE A 177 -5.21 26.43 -4.76
C PHE A 177 -5.66 26.72 -6.19
N TYR A 178 -4.73 26.94 -7.10
CA TYR A 178 -5.04 27.09 -8.53
C TYR A 178 -5.81 25.88 -9.07
N ARG A 179 -5.37 24.67 -8.79
CA ARG A 179 -6.06 23.42 -9.22
C ARG A 179 -7.48 23.35 -8.64
N ILE A 180 -7.65 23.68 -7.37
CA ILE A 180 -8.96 23.74 -6.71
C ILE A 180 -9.85 24.82 -7.35
N GLU A 181 -9.34 26.02 -7.65
CA GLU A 181 -10.11 27.08 -8.31
C GLU A 181 -10.62 26.63 -9.68
N GLN A 182 -9.79 25.95 -10.47
CA GLN A 182 -10.19 25.41 -11.77
C GLN A 182 -11.26 24.32 -11.62
N ALA A 183 -11.07 23.40 -10.67
CA ALA A 183 -12.02 22.33 -10.40
C ALA A 183 -13.37 22.84 -9.88
N LEU A 184 -13.39 23.82 -8.99
CA LEU A 184 -14.62 24.49 -8.55
C LEU A 184 -15.41 25.05 -9.74
N TYR A 185 -14.73 25.68 -10.68
CA TYR A 185 -15.39 26.19 -11.87
C TYR A 185 -15.96 25.06 -12.75
N THR A 186 -15.16 24.09 -13.11
CA THR A 186 -15.52 23.04 -14.08
C THR A 186 -16.45 21.97 -13.52
N LEU A 187 -16.23 21.54 -12.28
CA LEU A 187 -16.96 20.42 -11.68
C LEU A 187 -18.16 20.83 -10.84
N ILE A 188 -18.21 22.10 -10.40
CA ILE A 188 -19.25 22.58 -9.49
C ILE A 188 -20.08 23.68 -10.17
N GLU A 189 -19.49 24.83 -10.46
CA GLU A 189 -20.22 26.01 -10.99
C GLU A 189 -20.85 25.71 -12.37
N GLN A 190 -20.06 25.19 -13.34
CA GLN A 190 -20.58 24.86 -14.68
C GLN A 190 -21.64 23.74 -14.64
N LYS A 191 -21.64 22.89 -13.61
CA LYS A 191 -22.68 21.87 -13.41
C LYS A 191 -23.90 22.38 -12.63
N GLY A 192 -23.96 23.68 -12.32
CA GLY A 192 -25.09 24.29 -11.64
C GLY A 192 -25.26 23.91 -10.17
N LYS A 193 -24.19 23.45 -9.52
CA LYS A 193 -24.20 23.12 -8.09
C LYS A 193 -24.06 24.37 -7.24
N ASN A 194 -24.45 24.30 -5.97
CA ASN A 194 -24.40 25.43 -5.04
C ASN A 194 -22.97 25.70 -4.58
N ILE A 195 -22.26 26.63 -5.20
CA ILE A 195 -20.85 26.94 -4.96
C ILE A 195 -20.56 27.35 -3.51
N ASP A 196 -21.49 28.06 -2.83
CA ASP A 196 -21.28 28.46 -1.41
C ASP A 196 -21.14 27.25 -0.48
N GLU A 197 -21.86 26.18 -0.72
CA GLU A 197 -21.79 24.95 0.04
C GLU A 197 -20.42 24.26 -0.12
N TYR A 198 -19.87 24.24 -1.35
CA TYR A 198 -18.57 23.67 -1.63
C TYR A 198 -17.41 24.50 -1.05
N ILE A 199 -17.47 25.82 -1.15
CA ILE A 199 -16.46 26.70 -0.55
C ILE A 199 -16.51 26.62 0.98
N SER A 200 -17.70 26.52 1.57
CA SER A 200 -17.85 26.31 3.01
C SER A 200 -17.16 25.01 3.45
N ARG A 201 -17.40 23.93 2.73
CA ARG A 201 -16.76 22.62 3.01
C ARG A 201 -15.25 22.69 2.80
N LEU A 202 -14.77 23.33 1.75
CA LEU A 202 -13.33 23.52 1.52
C LEU A 202 -12.67 24.33 2.62
N ASN A 203 -13.34 25.35 3.15
CA ASN A 203 -12.80 26.13 4.25
C ASN A 203 -12.50 25.27 5.48
N ASP A 204 -13.36 24.32 5.80
CA ASP A 204 -13.14 23.39 6.92
C ASP A 204 -12.01 22.40 6.62
N GLU A 205 -11.95 21.83 5.41
CA GLU A 205 -10.87 20.93 4.99
C GLU A 205 -9.51 21.66 4.92
N PHE A 206 -9.48 22.90 4.44
CA PHE A 206 -8.27 23.71 4.39
C PHE A 206 -7.73 24.07 5.77
N ARG A 207 -8.59 24.25 6.76
CA ARG A 207 -8.16 24.42 8.14
C ARG A 207 -7.34 23.23 8.62
N GLU A 208 -7.82 22.01 8.40
CA GLU A 208 -7.10 20.79 8.80
C GLU A 208 -5.78 20.67 8.05
N LEU A 209 -5.77 20.94 6.72
CA LEU A 209 -4.54 20.94 5.92
C LEU A 209 -3.50 21.93 6.45
N ARG A 210 -3.91 23.17 6.77
CA ARG A 210 -3.03 24.20 7.29
C ARG A 210 -2.44 23.82 8.65
N LEU A 211 -3.27 23.36 9.58
CA LEU A 211 -2.83 22.98 10.92
C LEU A 211 -1.80 21.84 10.87
N ILE A 212 -1.99 20.85 10.00
CA ILE A 212 -1.04 19.76 9.79
C ILE A 212 0.23 20.28 9.14
N SER A 213 0.11 21.16 8.13
CA SER A 213 1.28 21.77 7.47
C SER A 213 2.14 22.56 8.45
N GLU A 214 1.54 23.30 9.36
CA GLU A 214 2.23 24.04 10.41
C GLU A 214 2.95 23.08 11.38
N ALA A 215 2.29 21.99 11.81
CA ALA A 215 2.85 21.00 12.72
C ALA A 215 4.09 20.29 12.14
N PHE A 216 4.05 19.95 10.85
CA PHE A 216 5.18 19.31 10.17
C PHE A 216 6.17 20.30 9.52
N ASN A 217 5.91 21.60 9.59
CA ASN A 217 6.67 22.62 8.87
C ASN A 217 6.87 22.25 7.37
N SER A 218 5.83 21.70 6.77
CA SER A 218 5.81 21.25 5.37
C SER A 218 4.39 21.28 4.81
N SER A 219 4.24 21.68 3.54
CA SER A 219 2.93 21.79 2.92
C SER A 219 2.21 20.43 2.79
N MET A 220 1.10 20.26 3.50
CA MET A 220 0.24 19.09 3.32
C MET A 220 -0.52 19.12 1.99
N ALA A 221 -0.72 20.29 1.41
CA ALA A 221 -1.34 20.45 0.08
C ALA A 221 -0.49 19.79 -1.01
N SER A 222 0.85 19.81 -0.88
CA SER A 222 1.76 19.16 -1.82
C SER A 222 1.55 17.65 -1.93
N TYR A 223 1.15 16.99 -0.84
CA TYR A 223 0.74 15.57 -0.85
C TYR A 223 -0.39 15.32 -1.84
N TYR A 224 -1.45 16.14 -1.78
CA TYR A 224 -2.63 15.96 -2.64
C TYR A 224 -2.33 16.29 -4.10
N VAL A 225 -1.51 17.30 -4.36
CA VAL A 225 -1.04 17.61 -5.72
C VAL A 225 -0.23 16.44 -6.28
N THR A 226 0.68 15.87 -5.49
CA THR A 226 1.48 14.70 -5.88
C THR A 226 0.58 13.49 -6.15
N MET A 227 -0.39 13.22 -5.27
CA MET A 227 -1.35 12.12 -5.47
C MET A 227 -2.19 12.32 -6.74
N SER A 228 -2.68 13.54 -7.00
CA SER A 228 -3.39 13.86 -8.24
C SER A 228 -2.53 13.57 -9.47
N LYS A 229 -1.24 13.93 -9.44
CA LYS A 229 -0.31 13.65 -10.53
C LYS A 229 -0.09 12.16 -10.75
N ILE A 230 0.02 11.38 -9.68
CA ILE A 230 0.11 9.91 -9.78
C ILE A 230 -1.15 9.32 -10.42
N ILE A 231 -2.33 9.80 -10.05
CA ILE A 231 -3.60 9.35 -10.65
C ILE A 231 -3.66 9.74 -12.15
N GLU A 232 -3.26 10.96 -12.51
CA GLU A 232 -3.14 11.36 -13.93
C GLU A 232 -2.24 10.41 -14.71
N MET A 233 -1.06 10.07 -14.18
CA MET A 233 -0.14 9.11 -14.81
C MET A 233 -0.74 7.70 -14.94
N ILE A 234 -1.54 7.24 -13.98
CA ILE A 234 -2.25 5.97 -14.08
C ILE A 234 -3.27 6.02 -15.24
N TRP A 235 -4.03 7.12 -15.36
CA TRP A 235 -5.01 7.30 -16.44
C TRP A 235 -4.37 7.43 -17.83
N GLU A 236 -3.12 7.87 -17.93
CA GLU A 236 -2.35 7.93 -19.19
C GLU A 236 -1.86 6.54 -19.64
N THR A 237 -1.97 5.52 -18.79
CA THR A 237 -1.66 4.13 -19.13
C THR A 237 -2.95 3.36 -19.45
N ASP A 238 -2.82 2.07 -19.76
CA ASP A 238 -3.99 1.16 -19.92
C ASP A 238 -4.59 0.72 -18.58
N SER A 239 -4.24 1.39 -17.49
CA SER A 239 -4.71 1.09 -16.14
C SER A 239 -5.78 2.09 -15.69
N LEU A 240 -6.67 1.64 -14.81
CA LEU A 240 -7.71 2.46 -14.21
C LEU A 240 -7.48 2.55 -12.70
N SER A 241 -7.59 3.76 -12.14
CA SER A 241 -7.70 3.92 -10.70
C SER A 241 -9.10 3.55 -10.24
N MET A 242 -9.24 3.14 -8.97
CA MET A 242 -10.55 2.90 -8.37
C MET A 242 -11.33 4.22 -8.24
N VAL A 243 -12.66 4.13 -8.31
CA VAL A 243 -13.58 5.27 -8.15
C VAL A 243 -13.36 5.98 -6.81
N ALA A 244 -13.22 5.22 -5.74
CA ALA A 244 -12.80 5.67 -4.41
C ALA A 244 -12.49 4.48 -3.52
N ARG A 245 -11.67 4.69 -2.48
CA ARG A 245 -11.38 3.69 -1.45
C ARG A 245 -11.12 4.36 -0.11
N GLY A 246 -11.64 3.76 0.97
CA GLY A 246 -11.41 4.23 2.33
C GLY A 246 -11.99 5.61 2.60
N SER A 247 -11.40 6.32 3.54
CA SER A 247 -11.88 7.63 4.01
C SER A 247 -11.68 8.78 3.00
N GLY A 248 -10.76 8.63 2.05
CA GLY A 248 -10.52 9.64 1.00
C GLY A 248 -11.75 9.99 0.17
N ALA A 249 -12.73 9.06 0.09
CA ALA A 249 -14.02 9.33 -0.56
C ALA A 249 -14.82 10.45 0.11
N GLY A 250 -14.56 10.75 1.40
CA GLY A 250 -15.22 11.81 2.15
C GLY A 250 -14.52 13.16 2.07
N PHE A 251 -13.39 13.27 1.40
CA PHE A 251 -12.58 14.49 1.32
C PHE A 251 -12.81 15.20 -0.01
N LEU A 252 -13.37 16.41 0.03
CA LEU A 252 -13.76 17.19 -1.15
C LEU A 252 -12.53 17.54 -2.01
N VAL A 253 -11.40 17.84 -1.37
CA VAL A 253 -10.11 18.06 -2.06
C VAL A 253 -9.76 16.87 -2.95
N CYS A 254 -9.97 15.63 -2.49
CA CYS A 254 -9.71 14.45 -3.32
C CYS A 254 -10.60 14.39 -4.56
N TYR A 255 -11.86 14.77 -4.44
CA TYR A 255 -12.78 14.85 -5.59
C TYR A 255 -12.40 15.95 -6.58
N LEU A 256 -12.10 17.16 -6.08
CA LEU A 256 -11.73 18.29 -6.92
C LEU A 256 -10.38 18.09 -7.63
N LEU A 257 -9.46 17.37 -7.03
CA LEU A 257 -8.19 17.01 -7.66
C LEU A 257 -8.25 15.70 -8.45
N GLU A 258 -9.45 15.15 -8.66
CA GLU A 258 -9.71 13.92 -9.42
C GLU A 258 -8.98 12.68 -8.88
N ILE A 259 -8.56 12.71 -7.60
CA ILE A 259 -8.01 11.54 -6.89
C ILE A 259 -9.12 10.52 -6.63
N THR A 260 -10.34 10.99 -6.33
CA THR A 260 -11.55 10.17 -6.22
C THR A 260 -12.61 10.66 -7.19
N GLN A 261 -13.56 9.79 -7.55
CA GLN A 261 -14.63 10.10 -8.51
C GLN A 261 -15.98 10.33 -7.83
N ILE A 262 -16.02 10.35 -6.50
CA ILE A 262 -17.24 10.55 -5.70
C ILE A 262 -17.27 11.96 -5.15
N ASP A 263 -18.33 12.70 -5.44
CA ASP A 263 -18.61 13.99 -4.81
C ASP A 263 -19.15 13.76 -3.39
N PRO A 264 -18.42 14.14 -2.33
CA PRO A 264 -18.84 13.88 -0.97
C PRO A 264 -19.90 14.85 -0.43
N VAL A 265 -20.04 16.04 -1.03
CA VAL A 265 -20.92 17.09 -0.48
C VAL A 265 -22.39 16.65 -0.43
N PRO A 266 -22.98 16.06 -1.49
CA PRO A 266 -24.36 15.58 -1.43
C PRO A 266 -24.60 14.43 -0.47
N LEU A 267 -23.54 13.76 -0.01
CA LEU A 267 -23.60 12.61 0.88
C LEU A 267 -23.56 12.98 2.36
N GLY A 268 -23.25 14.26 2.66
CA GLY A 268 -23.30 14.83 4.00
C GLY A 268 -22.51 14.02 5.04
N ASP A 269 -23.15 13.74 6.17
CA ASP A 269 -22.53 13.06 7.31
C ASP A 269 -22.21 11.57 7.08
N TYR A 270 -22.68 10.98 5.98
CA TYR A 270 -22.29 9.60 5.63
C TYR A 270 -20.81 9.49 5.26
N PHE A 271 -20.21 10.59 4.73
CA PHE A 271 -18.81 10.68 4.35
C PHE A 271 -18.14 11.90 4.98
N PRO A 272 -17.93 11.92 6.29
CA PRO A 272 -17.35 13.06 6.96
C PRO A 272 -15.85 13.16 6.67
N PHE A 273 -15.36 14.37 6.31
CA PHE A 273 -13.97 14.63 5.92
C PHE A 273 -12.97 14.36 7.05
N TRP A 274 -13.36 14.65 8.29
CA TRP A 274 -12.50 14.46 9.47
C TRP A 274 -12.09 13.00 9.73
N ARG A 275 -12.78 12.03 9.12
CA ARG A 275 -12.33 10.63 9.12
C ARG A 275 -11.14 10.39 8.21
N HIS A 276 -10.96 11.21 7.19
CA HIS A 276 -9.82 11.15 6.28
C HIS A 276 -8.66 11.95 6.83
N LEU A 277 -8.89 13.22 7.13
CA LEU A 277 -7.88 14.13 7.63
C LEU A 277 -8.43 14.94 8.81
N SER A 278 -7.68 14.97 9.91
CA SER A 278 -7.94 15.78 11.08
C SER A 278 -6.61 16.12 11.74
N ALA A 279 -6.38 17.38 12.03
CA ALA A 279 -5.17 17.85 12.70
C ALA A 279 -4.98 17.19 14.08
N GLU A 280 -6.08 16.94 14.79
CA GLU A 280 -6.04 16.25 16.11
C GLU A 280 -5.41 14.86 16.02
N ARG A 281 -5.65 14.12 14.92
CA ARG A 281 -5.09 12.78 14.70
C ARG A 281 -3.86 12.78 13.81
N GLY A 282 -3.80 13.69 12.83
CA GLY A 282 -2.74 13.72 11.83
C GLY A 282 -1.38 14.13 12.38
N VAL A 283 -1.35 14.79 13.55
CA VAL A 283 -0.11 15.13 14.25
C VAL A 283 0.44 13.94 15.04
N GLU A 284 -0.44 13.01 15.44
CA GLU A 284 -0.05 11.79 16.17
C GLU A 284 0.22 10.60 15.23
N ILE A 285 -0.35 10.61 14.03
CA ILE A 285 -0.29 9.50 13.07
C ILE A 285 0.12 10.08 11.72
N ALA A 286 1.36 10.44 11.59
CA ALA A 286 1.99 10.61 10.28
C ALA A 286 2.56 9.25 9.84
N ASP A 287 1.67 8.29 9.64
CA ASP A 287 1.97 7.01 9.01
C ASP A 287 1.76 7.06 7.50
#